data_9d1e5a17c42dd57439a21c5d930ea994
#
_entry.id   9d1e5a17c42dd57439a21c5d930ea994
#
_cell.length_a   1.000
_cell.length_b   1.000
_cell.length_c   1.000
_cell.angle_alpha   90.00
_cell.angle_beta   90.00
_cell.angle_gamma   90.00
#
_symmetry.space_group_name_H-M   'P 1'
#
loop_
_entity.id
_entity.type
_entity.pdbx_description
1 polymer ?
#
loop_
_entity_poly.entity_id
_entity_poly.type
_entity_poly.pdbx_seq_one_letter_code
_entity_poly.pdbx_strand_id
1 'polypeptide(L)'
;MIELHSSPTPNGQKVMIMLEETGLEWKHFDVNIRLGEQFTPEYLKLSPNNKIPAIVDTDGPGGGPYRMMESGAILFYLAEKTGKFLPKDARKRYDTMQWLIFQMAHIGPMFGQANHFNNYAKDNIQYAKDRYNNESIRLYRVLDNQLSTNAWIAGDEYTIADMAIYPWTKGHKDRGIDKAGYPNFMRWFEAMQARPAVQRNNKMADEIRARMAKAAEGKTPIDMFNTQDNAARLSRATGH
;
A
#
# COMPACT_ATOMS: atom_id res chain seq x y z
N MET A 1 -3.58 20.37 6.62
CA MET A 1 -2.34 19.59 6.41
C MET A 1 -2.59 18.13 6.75
N ILE A 2 -1.99 17.19 5.99
CA ILE A 2 -2.08 15.75 6.27
C ILE A 2 -0.77 15.28 6.90
N GLU A 3 -0.83 14.67 8.07
CA GLU A 3 0.29 13.96 8.67
C GLU A 3 0.21 12.48 8.25
N LEU A 4 1.21 11.98 7.53
CA LEU A 4 1.29 10.58 7.11
C LEU A 4 2.29 9.83 7.98
N HIS A 5 1.81 8.95 8.83
CA HIS A 5 2.60 8.05 9.66
C HIS A 5 2.79 6.70 8.95
N SER A 6 3.97 6.46 8.41
CA SER A 6 4.17 5.32 7.50
C SER A 6 5.61 4.86 7.38
N SER A 7 5.79 3.71 6.72
CA SER A 7 7.03 3.24 6.11
C SER A 7 6.86 3.18 4.59
N PRO A 8 7.93 3.20 3.78
CA PRO A 8 7.86 3.18 2.31
C PRO A 8 7.60 1.77 1.76
N THR A 9 6.68 1.04 2.40
CA THR A 9 6.12 -0.23 1.93
C THR A 9 5.11 0.02 0.81
N PRO A 10 4.67 -1.02 0.08
CA PRO A 10 3.62 -0.84 -0.92
C PRO A 10 2.37 -0.13 -0.39
N ASN A 11 1.94 -0.43 0.85
CA ASN A 11 0.76 0.23 1.44
C ASN A 11 1.00 1.71 1.78
N GLY A 12 2.19 2.07 2.29
CA GLY A 12 2.55 3.46 2.53
C GLY A 12 2.64 4.26 1.24
N GLN A 13 3.22 3.67 0.19
CA GLN A 13 3.38 4.32 -1.11
C GLN A 13 2.03 4.64 -1.79
N LYS A 14 0.95 3.88 -1.54
CA LYS A 14 -0.39 4.22 -2.03
C LYS A 14 -0.80 5.63 -1.61
N VAL A 15 -0.66 5.91 -0.31
CA VAL A 15 -1.05 7.20 0.27
C VAL A 15 -0.09 8.31 -0.17
N MET A 16 1.22 8.01 -0.23
CA MET A 16 2.21 8.97 -0.74
C MET A 16 1.89 9.39 -2.18
N ILE A 17 1.58 8.45 -3.07
CA ILE A 17 1.18 8.75 -4.46
C ILE A 17 -0.07 9.64 -4.46
N MET A 18 -1.08 9.31 -3.68
CA MET A 18 -2.31 10.11 -3.59
C MET A 18 -2.04 11.54 -3.13
N LEU A 19 -1.20 11.73 -2.14
CA LEU A 19 -0.85 13.07 -1.63
C LEU A 19 -0.08 13.87 -2.67
N GLU A 20 0.86 13.25 -3.39
CA GLU A 20 1.59 13.86 -4.50
C GLU A 20 0.70 14.22 -5.71
N GLU A 21 -0.32 13.40 -6.01
CA GLU A 21 -1.28 13.65 -7.08
C GLU A 21 -2.29 14.75 -6.75
N THR A 22 -2.71 14.83 -5.49
CA THR A 22 -3.69 15.83 -5.07
C THR A 22 -3.10 17.21 -4.86
N GLY A 23 -1.81 17.27 -4.50
CA GLY A 23 -1.12 18.50 -4.12
C GLY A 23 -1.54 19.03 -2.75
N LEU A 24 -2.14 18.19 -1.91
CA LEU A 24 -2.42 18.55 -0.51
C LEU A 24 -1.11 18.83 0.24
N GLU A 25 -1.13 19.79 1.14
CA GLU A 25 -0.03 19.98 2.08
C GLU A 25 0.08 18.78 3.02
N TRP A 26 1.25 18.16 3.10
CA TRP A 26 1.45 17.00 3.93
C TRP A 26 2.87 16.86 4.47
N LYS A 27 3.00 16.05 5.55
CA LYS A 27 4.28 15.73 6.18
C LYS A 27 4.37 14.23 6.46
N HIS A 28 5.54 13.65 6.18
CA HIS A 28 5.82 12.25 6.50
C HIS A 28 6.42 12.11 7.90
N PHE A 29 5.86 11.20 8.67
CA PHE A 29 6.39 10.74 9.96
C PHE A 29 6.81 9.28 9.81
N ASP A 30 8.10 9.03 10.01
CA ASP A 30 8.66 7.69 9.88
C ASP A 30 8.11 6.78 10.98
N VAL A 31 7.65 5.59 10.58
CA VAL A 31 7.30 4.49 11.49
C VAL A 31 8.15 3.29 11.10
N ASN A 32 9.23 3.05 11.83
CA ASN A 32 10.16 1.97 11.54
C ASN A 32 9.61 0.63 12.05
N ILE A 33 8.89 -0.07 11.17
CA ILE A 33 8.25 -1.35 11.50
C ILE A 33 9.28 -2.45 11.85
N ARG A 34 10.53 -2.33 11.38
CA ARG A 34 11.61 -3.27 11.73
C ARG A 34 12.09 -3.09 13.17
N LEU A 35 11.89 -1.92 13.75
CA LEU A 35 12.19 -1.62 15.15
C LEU A 35 10.99 -1.77 16.08
N GLY A 36 9.81 -2.13 15.53
CA GLY A 36 8.61 -2.34 16.33
C GLY A 36 7.85 -1.05 16.69
N GLU A 37 8.13 0.07 16.02
CA GLU A 37 7.50 1.36 16.33
C GLU A 37 5.97 1.35 16.15
N GLN A 38 5.43 0.43 15.33
CA GLN A 38 3.98 0.22 15.17
C GLN A 38 3.30 -0.34 16.43
N PHE A 39 4.07 -0.78 17.43
CA PHE A 39 3.55 -1.28 18.71
C PHE A 39 3.63 -0.26 19.84
N THR A 40 4.10 0.96 19.58
CA THR A 40 4.12 1.99 20.61
C THR A 40 2.71 2.45 20.98
N PRO A 41 2.44 2.81 22.25
CA PRO A 41 1.13 3.32 22.65
C PRO A 41 0.68 4.54 21.85
N GLU A 42 1.62 5.39 21.44
CA GLU A 42 1.37 6.59 20.62
C GLU A 42 0.87 6.20 19.23
N TYR A 43 1.53 5.22 18.59
CA TYR A 43 1.11 4.76 17.26
C TYR A 43 -0.23 4.00 17.31
N LEU A 44 -0.48 3.22 18.35
CA LEU A 44 -1.75 2.50 18.52
C LEU A 44 -2.96 3.44 18.65
N LYS A 45 -2.77 4.68 19.12
CA LYS A 45 -3.81 5.70 19.10
C LYS A 45 -4.17 6.14 17.68
N LEU A 46 -3.25 6.00 16.71
CA LEU A 46 -3.47 6.31 15.30
C LEU A 46 -4.01 5.10 14.53
N SER A 47 -3.47 3.93 14.81
CA SER A 47 -3.80 2.66 14.15
C SER A 47 -3.94 1.55 15.18
N PRO A 48 -5.16 1.29 15.71
CA PRO A 48 -5.40 0.18 16.64
C PRO A 48 -5.01 -1.20 16.10
N ASN A 49 -4.98 -1.35 14.78
CA ASN A 49 -4.52 -2.56 14.10
C ASN A 49 -2.98 -2.71 14.07
N ASN A 50 -2.22 -1.78 14.67
CA ASN A 50 -0.75 -1.75 14.62
C ASN A 50 -0.14 -1.95 13.23
N LYS A 51 -0.80 -1.43 12.21
CA LYS A 51 -0.35 -1.47 10.81
C LYS A 51 -0.20 -0.06 10.25
N ILE A 52 0.79 0.10 9.38
CA ILE A 52 0.97 1.30 8.57
C ILE A 52 0.21 1.13 7.23
N PRO A 53 -0.21 2.23 6.60
CA PRO A 53 -0.15 3.63 7.00
C PRO A 53 -1.29 4.04 7.93
N ALA A 54 -1.09 5.16 8.65
CA ALA A 54 -2.14 5.93 9.28
C ALA A 54 -1.96 7.41 8.92
N ILE A 55 -3.03 8.19 8.93
CA ILE A 55 -2.99 9.65 8.76
C ILE A 55 -3.63 10.37 9.92
N VAL A 56 -3.22 11.63 10.12
CA VAL A 56 -3.99 12.64 10.85
C VAL A 56 -4.25 13.78 9.88
N ASP A 57 -5.51 14.05 9.60
CA ASP A 57 -5.91 15.27 8.91
C ASP A 57 -6.17 16.35 9.95
N THR A 58 -5.39 17.43 9.95
CA THR A 58 -5.54 18.52 10.93
C THR A 58 -6.81 19.34 10.72
N ASP A 59 -7.44 19.21 9.56
CA ASP A 59 -8.69 19.83 9.16
C ASP A 59 -9.66 18.77 8.60
N GLY A 60 -10.07 17.87 9.47
CA GLY A 60 -10.93 16.74 9.16
C GLY A 60 -12.43 17.06 9.18
N PRO A 61 -13.27 16.05 8.93
CA PRO A 61 -14.72 16.22 8.96
C PRO A 61 -15.22 16.77 10.29
N GLY A 62 -16.09 17.76 10.25
CA GLY A 62 -16.64 18.42 11.44
C GLY A 62 -15.73 19.50 12.06
N GLY A 63 -14.58 19.78 11.46
CA GLY A 63 -13.59 20.75 11.94
C GLY A 63 -12.72 20.19 13.06
N GLY A 64 -11.41 20.09 12.81
CA GLY A 64 -10.43 19.60 13.76
C GLY A 64 -9.73 18.30 13.33
N PRO A 65 -8.81 17.79 14.15
CA PRO A 65 -7.99 16.62 13.78
C PRO A 65 -8.81 15.34 13.63
N TYR A 66 -8.65 14.67 12.48
CA TYR A 66 -9.27 13.38 12.20
C TYR A 66 -8.21 12.32 11.91
N ARG A 67 -8.28 11.21 12.63
CA ARG A 67 -7.36 10.07 12.49
C ARG A 67 -7.99 9.01 11.62
N MET A 68 -7.18 8.40 10.74
CA MET A 68 -7.64 7.32 9.89
C MET A 68 -6.53 6.32 9.64
N MET A 69 -6.87 5.05 9.70
CA MET A 69 -6.05 3.92 9.27
C MET A 69 -6.69 3.25 8.04
N GLU A 70 -6.09 2.15 7.54
CA GLU A 70 -6.45 1.43 6.33
C GLU A 70 -6.17 2.21 5.04
N SER A 71 -5.16 1.77 4.29
CA SER A 71 -4.69 2.49 3.10
C SER A 71 -5.78 2.71 2.05
N GLY A 72 -6.72 1.76 1.88
CA GLY A 72 -7.86 1.91 0.98
C GLY A 72 -8.87 2.96 1.45
N ALA A 73 -9.18 2.97 2.74
CA ALA A 73 -10.05 3.97 3.34
C ALA A 73 -9.44 5.37 3.27
N ILE A 74 -8.13 5.48 3.49
CA ILE A 74 -7.39 6.74 3.37
C ILE A 74 -7.45 7.27 1.92
N LEU A 75 -7.23 6.41 0.93
CA LEU A 75 -7.34 6.81 -0.48
C LEU A 75 -8.75 7.32 -0.80
N PHE A 76 -9.77 6.61 -0.34
CA PHE A 76 -11.16 6.99 -0.55
C PHE A 76 -11.47 8.35 0.11
N TYR A 77 -11.08 8.53 1.36
CA TYR A 77 -11.24 9.78 2.11
C TYR A 77 -10.58 10.97 1.41
N LEU A 78 -9.31 10.82 1.00
CA LEU A 78 -8.57 11.88 0.32
C LEU A 78 -9.17 12.22 -1.05
N ALA A 79 -9.71 11.21 -1.75
CA ALA A 79 -10.42 11.42 -3.01
C ALA A 79 -11.73 12.22 -2.81
N GLU A 80 -12.50 11.91 -1.78
CA GLU A 80 -13.70 12.68 -1.43
C GLU A 80 -13.34 14.10 -0.98
N LYS A 81 -12.35 14.26 -0.10
CA LYS A 81 -11.89 15.57 0.38
C LYS A 81 -11.45 16.49 -0.76
N THR A 82 -10.81 15.94 -1.78
CA THR A 82 -10.27 16.73 -2.90
C THR A 82 -11.17 16.80 -4.14
N GLY A 83 -12.15 15.90 -4.22
CA GLY A 83 -12.99 15.73 -5.41
C GLY A 83 -12.23 15.17 -6.61
N LYS A 84 -11.06 14.51 -6.39
CA LYS A 84 -10.18 13.99 -7.44
C LYS A 84 -10.06 12.47 -7.37
N PHE A 85 -9.86 11.82 -8.51
CA PHE A 85 -9.54 10.39 -8.65
C PHE A 85 -10.60 9.40 -8.14
N LEU A 86 -11.82 9.90 -7.88
CA LEU A 86 -13.01 9.11 -7.60
C LEU A 86 -14.16 9.72 -8.39
N PRO A 87 -14.65 9.07 -9.46
CA PRO A 87 -15.68 9.62 -10.30
C PRO A 87 -16.97 9.96 -9.54
N LYS A 88 -17.64 11.04 -9.96
CA LYS A 88 -18.95 11.44 -9.41
C LYS A 88 -20.09 10.62 -10.00
N ASP A 89 -19.94 10.15 -11.24
CA ASP A 89 -20.89 9.22 -11.86
C ASP A 89 -20.99 7.94 -11.03
N ALA A 90 -22.20 7.52 -10.69
CA ALA A 90 -22.43 6.42 -9.76
C ALA A 90 -21.85 5.09 -10.27
N ARG A 91 -22.00 4.77 -11.57
CA ARG A 91 -21.47 3.53 -12.15
C ARG A 91 -19.95 3.51 -12.08
N LYS A 92 -19.30 4.54 -12.62
CA LYS A 92 -17.82 4.65 -12.59
C LYS A 92 -17.26 4.67 -11.15
N ARG A 93 -18.01 5.25 -10.22
CA ARG A 93 -17.66 5.26 -8.79
C ARG A 93 -17.68 3.84 -8.22
N TYR A 94 -18.71 3.04 -8.49
CA TYR A 94 -18.77 1.65 -8.05
C TYR A 94 -17.73 0.78 -8.76
N ASP A 95 -17.44 1.02 -10.03
CA ASP A 95 -16.35 0.36 -10.76
C ASP A 95 -15.00 0.67 -10.10
N THR A 96 -14.74 1.90 -9.69
CA THR A 96 -13.53 2.28 -8.93
C THR A 96 -13.49 1.57 -7.58
N MET A 97 -14.61 1.54 -6.86
CA MET A 97 -14.68 0.91 -5.53
C MET A 97 -14.44 -0.60 -5.58
N GLN A 98 -15.03 -1.33 -6.56
CA GLN A 98 -14.79 -2.77 -6.67
C GLN A 98 -13.31 -3.10 -6.90
N TRP A 99 -12.60 -2.31 -7.72
CA TRP A 99 -11.17 -2.52 -7.98
C TRP A 99 -10.29 -2.08 -6.80
N LEU A 100 -10.69 -1.06 -6.07
CA LEU A 100 -10.04 -0.70 -4.80
C LEU A 100 -10.17 -1.83 -3.78
N ILE A 101 -11.38 -2.37 -3.60
CA ILE A 101 -11.63 -3.50 -2.69
C ILE A 101 -10.92 -4.76 -3.18
N PHE A 102 -10.89 -5.03 -4.50
CA PHE A 102 -10.12 -6.12 -5.08
C PHE A 102 -8.62 -6.04 -4.70
N GLN A 103 -8.04 -4.83 -4.70
CA GLN A 103 -6.67 -4.67 -4.24
C GLN A 103 -6.54 -4.99 -2.74
N MET A 104 -7.45 -4.50 -1.90
CA MET A 104 -7.40 -4.72 -0.44
C MET A 104 -7.61 -6.19 -0.06
N ALA A 105 -8.53 -6.88 -0.74
CA ALA A 105 -8.92 -8.25 -0.41
C ALA A 105 -8.07 -9.33 -1.09
N HIS A 106 -7.48 -9.04 -2.24
CA HIS A 106 -6.77 -10.04 -3.04
C HIS A 106 -5.30 -9.66 -3.30
N ILE A 107 -5.02 -8.59 -4.04
CA ILE A 107 -3.65 -8.28 -4.49
C ILE A 107 -2.71 -8.09 -3.30
N GLY A 108 -3.05 -7.20 -2.37
CA GLY A 108 -2.24 -6.92 -1.20
C GLY A 108 -1.95 -8.17 -0.37
N PRO A 109 -2.99 -8.88 0.12
CA PRO A 109 -2.81 -10.08 0.92
C PRO A 109 -2.08 -11.20 0.20
N MET A 110 -2.46 -11.54 -1.05
CA MET A 110 -1.87 -12.68 -1.75
C MET A 110 -0.43 -12.42 -2.17
N PHE A 111 -0.11 -11.23 -2.68
CA PHE A 111 1.27 -10.84 -3.00
C PHE A 111 2.12 -10.73 -1.74
N GLY A 112 1.53 -10.30 -0.61
CA GLY A 112 2.18 -10.28 0.68
C GLY A 112 2.54 -11.68 1.18
N GLN A 113 1.62 -12.63 1.09
CA GLN A 113 1.88 -14.04 1.44
C GLN A 113 2.90 -14.68 0.51
N ALA A 114 2.81 -14.45 -0.82
CA ALA A 114 3.81 -14.93 -1.75
C ALA A 114 5.21 -14.40 -1.40
N ASN A 115 5.32 -13.10 -1.09
CA ASN A 115 6.57 -12.49 -0.66
C ASN A 115 7.08 -13.09 0.67
N HIS A 116 6.18 -13.34 1.62
CA HIS A 116 6.55 -13.94 2.90
C HIS A 116 7.15 -15.33 2.72
N PHE A 117 6.46 -16.23 2.04
CA PHE A 117 6.92 -17.61 1.89
C PHE A 117 8.13 -17.76 0.95
N ASN A 118 8.31 -16.83 0.02
CA ASN A 118 9.49 -16.85 -0.86
C ASN A 118 10.75 -16.29 -0.17
N ASN A 119 10.61 -15.25 0.70
CA ASN A 119 11.75 -14.44 1.13
C ASN A 119 11.97 -14.39 2.64
N TYR A 120 10.95 -14.66 3.47
CA TYR A 120 11.01 -14.42 4.92
C TYR A 120 10.71 -15.66 5.77
N ALA A 121 9.95 -16.62 5.27
CA ALA A 121 9.66 -17.84 6.01
C ALA A 121 10.97 -18.58 6.33
N LYS A 122 11.12 -19.01 7.59
CA LYS A 122 12.31 -19.76 8.06
C LYS A 122 12.36 -21.15 7.42
N ASP A 123 11.19 -21.77 7.28
CA ASP A 123 11.05 -23.09 6.70
C ASP A 123 10.69 -23.00 5.22
N ASN A 124 11.22 -23.92 4.41
CA ASN A 124 10.83 -24.04 3.01
C ASN A 124 9.52 -24.84 2.89
N ILE A 125 8.39 -24.14 2.89
CA ILE A 125 7.07 -24.74 2.75
C ILE A 125 6.63 -24.67 1.28
N GLN A 126 7.03 -25.67 0.50
CA GLN A 126 6.82 -25.67 -0.96
C GLN A 126 5.35 -25.51 -1.35
N TYR A 127 4.44 -26.18 -0.65
CA TYR A 127 3.00 -26.05 -0.91
C TYR A 127 2.50 -24.58 -0.77
N ALA A 128 2.96 -23.86 0.25
CA ALA A 128 2.59 -22.47 0.44
C ALA A 128 3.16 -21.56 -0.67
N LYS A 129 4.42 -21.79 -1.05
CA LYS A 129 5.06 -21.08 -2.18
C LYS A 129 4.28 -21.27 -3.48
N ASP A 130 3.99 -22.52 -3.83
CA ASP A 130 3.25 -22.84 -5.05
C ASP A 130 1.86 -22.23 -5.04
N ARG A 131 1.13 -22.37 -3.93
CA ARG A 131 -0.21 -21.82 -3.77
C ARG A 131 -0.25 -20.30 -3.99
N TYR A 132 0.60 -19.55 -3.29
CA TYR A 132 0.57 -18.08 -3.34
C TYR A 132 1.23 -17.52 -4.61
N ASN A 133 2.24 -18.21 -5.18
CA ASN A 133 2.80 -17.81 -6.47
C ASN A 133 1.78 -18.01 -7.60
N ASN A 134 1.11 -19.16 -7.65
CA ASN A 134 0.06 -19.44 -8.64
C ASN A 134 -1.10 -18.45 -8.53
N GLU A 135 -1.54 -18.13 -7.30
CA GLU A 135 -2.56 -17.10 -7.08
C GLU A 135 -2.08 -15.71 -7.53
N SER A 136 -0.82 -15.36 -7.25
CA SER A 136 -0.25 -14.10 -7.75
C SER A 136 -0.26 -14.02 -9.27
N ILE A 137 0.13 -15.08 -9.97
CA ILE A 137 0.08 -15.16 -11.44
C ILE A 137 -1.35 -15.02 -11.93
N ARG A 138 -2.32 -15.68 -11.30
CA ARG A 138 -3.74 -15.57 -11.63
C ARG A 138 -4.22 -14.11 -11.50
N LEU A 139 -3.83 -13.42 -10.44
CA LEU A 139 -4.22 -12.01 -10.22
C LEU A 139 -3.61 -11.08 -11.27
N TYR A 140 -2.35 -11.29 -11.70
CA TYR A 140 -1.80 -10.56 -12.85
C TYR A 140 -2.58 -10.80 -14.13
N ARG A 141 -3.05 -12.04 -14.36
CA ARG A 141 -3.89 -12.36 -15.53
C ARG A 141 -5.24 -11.61 -15.48
N VAL A 142 -5.83 -11.50 -14.29
CA VAL A 142 -7.05 -10.68 -14.08
C VAL A 142 -6.79 -9.22 -14.44
N LEU A 143 -5.66 -8.65 -14.00
CA LEU A 143 -5.30 -7.28 -14.33
C LEU A 143 -5.05 -7.09 -15.83
N ASP A 144 -4.32 -8.00 -16.48
CA ASP A 144 -4.03 -7.91 -17.90
C ASP A 144 -5.30 -7.99 -18.74
N ASN A 145 -6.21 -8.91 -18.39
CA ASN A 145 -7.51 -9.03 -19.06
C ASN A 145 -8.38 -7.78 -18.89
N GLN A 146 -8.46 -7.22 -17.69
CA GLN A 146 -9.18 -5.96 -17.42
C GLN A 146 -8.62 -4.81 -18.26
N LEU A 147 -7.32 -4.72 -18.36
CA LEU A 147 -6.61 -3.66 -19.09
C LEU A 147 -6.61 -3.88 -20.62
N SER A 148 -7.11 -5.01 -21.12
CA SER A 148 -7.21 -5.26 -22.55
C SER A 148 -8.23 -4.34 -23.23
N THR A 149 -9.25 -3.91 -22.49
CA THR A 149 -10.32 -3.03 -22.97
C THR A 149 -10.39 -1.69 -22.25
N ASN A 150 -9.54 -1.47 -21.27
CA ASN A 150 -9.53 -0.26 -20.43
C ASN A 150 -8.14 0.37 -20.39
N ALA A 151 -8.09 1.71 -20.40
CA ALA A 151 -6.83 2.44 -20.26
C ALA A 151 -6.26 2.31 -18.85
N TRP A 152 -7.13 2.36 -17.84
CA TRP A 152 -6.84 2.29 -16.42
C TRP A 152 -7.64 1.15 -15.76
N ILE A 153 -7.30 0.81 -14.53
CA ILE A 153 -7.88 -0.35 -13.84
C ILE A 153 -9.40 -0.28 -13.73
N ALA A 154 -9.96 0.89 -13.44
CA ALA A 154 -11.40 1.06 -13.27
C ALA A 154 -12.13 1.54 -14.54
N GLY A 155 -11.44 1.67 -15.68
CA GLY A 155 -12.02 2.13 -16.93
C GLY A 155 -11.11 3.11 -17.67
N ASP A 156 -11.70 4.22 -18.15
CA ASP A 156 -10.99 5.20 -19.00
C ASP A 156 -10.22 6.26 -18.22
N GLU A 157 -10.46 6.38 -16.91
CA GLU A 157 -9.92 7.43 -16.07
C GLU A 157 -8.98 6.86 -15.00
N TYR A 158 -7.87 7.56 -14.74
CA TYR A 158 -6.98 7.28 -13.64
C TYR A 158 -7.64 7.52 -12.29
N THR A 159 -7.62 6.54 -11.39
CA THR A 159 -8.37 6.55 -10.14
C THR A 159 -7.54 6.06 -8.94
N ILE A 160 -8.13 6.12 -7.76
CA ILE A 160 -7.55 5.53 -6.54
C ILE A 160 -7.33 4.01 -6.64
N ALA A 161 -8.01 3.31 -7.55
CA ALA A 161 -7.77 1.88 -7.79
C ALA A 161 -6.38 1.64 -8.38
N ASP A 162 -5.94 2.48 -9.33
CA ASP A 162 -4.61 2.43 -9.92
C ASP A 162 -3.53 2.73 -8.88
N MET A 163 -3.74 3.77 -8.07
CA MET A 163 -2.83 4.14 -6.98
C MET A 163 -2.68 3.03 -5.95
N ALA A 164 -3.75 2.30 -5.68
CA ALA A 164 -3.75 1.18 -4.74
C ALA A 164 -2.99 -0.04 -5.26
N ILE A 165 -3.15 -0.38 -6.55
CA ILE A 165 -2.61 -1.59 -7.17
C ILE A 165 -1.12 -1.42 -7.51
N TYR A 166 -0.73 -0.28 -8.07
CA TYR A 166 0.60 -0.07 -8.63
C TYR A 166 1.77 -0.40 -7.68
N PRO A 167 1.82 0.06 -6.42
CA PRO A 167 2.95 -0.22 -5.54
C PRO A 167 3.18 -1.72 -5.28
N TRP A 168 2.11 -2.51 -5.28
CA TRP A 168 2.16 -3.94 -5.08
C TRP A 168 2.61 -4.72 -6.32
N THR A 169 2.54 -4.10 -7.49
CA THR A 169 2.94 -4.73 -8.76
C THR A 169 4.39 -4.45 -9.16
N LYS A 170 5.14 -3.66 -8.39
CA LYS A 170 6.55 -3.35 -8.68
C LYS A 170 7.46 -4.59 -8.76
N GLY A 171 7.15 -5.65 -8.02
CA GLY A 171 7.85 -6.92 -8.06
C GLY A 171 7.37 -7.89 -9.16
N HIS A 172 6.75 -7.40 -10.24
CA HIS A 172 6.18 -8.23 -11.31
C HIS A 172 7.25 -9.10 -12.01
N LYS A 173 8.46 -8.56 -12.22
CA LYS A 173 9.56 -9.28 -12.89
C LYS A 173 9.97 -10.55 -12.15
N ASP A 174 9.99 -10.50 -10.81
CA ASP A 174 10.36 -11.64 -9.96
C ASP A 174 9.34 -12.79 -10.06
N ARG A 175 8.18 -12.53 -10.67
CA ARG A 175 7.09 -13.48 -10.90
C ARG A 175 6.97 -13.89 -12.37
N GLY A 176 7.94 -13.53 -13.21
CA GLY A 176 7.93 -13.84 -14.63
C GLY A 176 6.86 -13.11 -15.43
N ILE A 177 6.39 -11.97 -14.94
CA ILE A 177 5.42 -11.12 -15.62
C ILE A 177 6.17 -10.15 -16.54
N ASP A 178 5.97 -10.29 -17.81
CA ASP A 178 6.64 -9.52 -18.86
C ASP A 178 5.67 -9.04 -19.95
N LYS A 179 6.21 -8.29 -20.92
CA LYS A 179 5.42 -7.73 -22.02
C LYS A 179 4.90 -8.78 -22.99
N ALA A 180 5.57 -9.91 -23.12
CA ALA A 180 5.16 -10.98 -24.03
C ALA A 180 3.91 -11.70 -23.51
N GLY A 181 3.87 -11.99 -22.21
CA GLY A 181 2.78 -12.69 -21.57
C GLY A 181 1.65 -11.79 -21.04
N TYR A 182 1.94 -10.50 -20.77
CA TYR A 182 1.02 -9.54 -20.11
C TYR A 182 1.11 -8.14 -20.72
N PRO A 183 0.82 -7.97 -22.03
CA PRO A 183 1.08 -6.73 -22.76
C PRO A 183 0.25 -5.55 -22.22
N ASN A 184 -1.01 -5.80 -21.81
CA ASN A 184 -1.92 -4.75 -21.33
C ASN A 184 -1.53 -4.26 -19.94
N PHE A 185 -1.18 -5.20 -19.05
CA PHE A 185 -0.64 -4.88 -17.73
C PHE A 185 0.66 -4.06 -17.86
N MET A 186 1.57 -4.46 -18.73
CA MET A 186 2.83 -3.74 -18.90
C MET A 186 2.63 -2.33 -19.48
N ARG A 187 1.71 -2.14 -20.42
CA ARG A 187 1.31 -0.81 -20.92
C ARG A 187 0.84 0.09 -19.76
N TRP A 188 -0.06 -0.41 -18.93
CA TRP A 188 -0.56 0.31 -17.76
C TRP A 188 0.55 0.58 -16.74
N PHE A 189 1.39 -0.40 -16.46
CA PHE A 189 2.50 -0.26 -15.51
C PHE A 189 3.50 0.81 -15.95
N GLU A 190 3.85 0.86 -17.24
CA GLU A 190 4.69 1.90 -17.84
C GLU A 190 4.03 3.30 -17.73
N ALA A 191 2.71 3.38 -18.00
CA ALA A 191 1.95 4.61 -17.85
C ALA A 191 1.94 5.11 -16.39
N MET A 192 1.81 4.21 -15.42
CA MET A 192 1.93 4.54 -14.00
C MET A 192 3.32 5.07 -13.66
N GLN A 193 4.39 4.41 -14.14
CA GLN A 193 5.77 4.85 -13.90
C GLN A 193 6.09 6.22 -14.50
N ALA A 194 5.47 6.57 -15.61
CA ALA A 194 5.68 7.85 -16.28
C ALA A 194 5.03 9.04 -15.55
N ARG A 195 4.11 8.80 -14.59
CA ARG A 195 3.45 9.88 -13.86
C ARG A 195 4.42 10.63 -12.95
N PRO A 196 4.47 11.98 -13.02
CA PRO A 196 5.39 12.76 -12.18
C PRO A 196 5.24 12.52 -10.69
N ALA A 197 3.99 12.35 -10.19
CA ALA A 197 3.73 12.06 -8.79
C ALA A 197 4.29 10.67 -8.37
N VAL A 198 4.21 9.67 -9.24
CA VAL A 198 4.79 8.35 -9.01
C VAL A 198 6.31 8.41 -8.98
N GLN A 199 6.92 9.21 -9.85
CA GLN A 199 8.38 9.41 -9.87
C GLN A 199 8.85 10.09 -8.58
N ARG A 200 8.15 11.15 -8.12
CA ARG A 200 8.46 11.81 -6.84
C ARG A 200 8.28 10.85 -5.66
N ASN A 201 7.20 10.07 -5.64
CA ASN A 201 7.00 9.03 -4.64
C ASN A 201 8.16 8.02 -4.61
N ASN A 202 8.63 7.55 -5.75
CA ASN A 202 9.72 6.57 -5.81
C ASN A 202 11.01 7.14 -5.21
N LYS A 203 11.39 8.36 -5.59
CA LYS A 203 12.54 9.06 -5.03
C LYS A 203 12.40 9.24 -3.52
N MET A 204 11.26 9.74 -3.06
CA MET A 204 10.99 9.94 -1.63
C MET A 204 11.01 8.62 -0.85
N ALA A 205 10.47 7.55 -1.41
CA ALA A 205 10.51 6.23 -0.78
C ALA A 205 11.94 5.72 -0.57
N ASP A 206 12.86 6.00 -1.51
CA ASP A 206 14.27 5.63 -1.37
C ASP A 206 14.97 6.50 -0.30
N GLU A 207 14.70 7.80 -0.26
CA GLU A 207 15.21 8.71 0.77
C GLU A 207 14.72 8.31 2.18
N ILE A 208 13.45 7.94 2.32
CA ILE A 208 12.90 7.46 3.59
C ILE A 208 13.56 6.13 3.99
N ARG A 209 13.76 5.19 3.06
CA ARG A 209 14.46 3.92 3.34
C ARG A 209 15.87 4.17 3.88
N ALA A 210 16.62 5.06 3.22
CA ALA A 210 17.97 5.39 3.64
C ALA A 210 17.99 6.03 5.04
N ARG A 211 17.08 6.98 5.32
CA ARG A 211 16.95 7.63 6.63
C ARG A 211 16.57 6.64 7.73
N MET A 212 15.60 5.76 7.46
CA MET A 212 15.18 4.73 8.42
C MET A 212 16.26 3.67 8.65
N ALA A 213 17.03 3.29 7.64
CA ALA A 213 18.16 2.38 7.78
C ALA A 213 19.24 2.99 8.70
N LYS A 214 19.59 4.26 8.48
CA LYS A 214 20.52 5.00 9.34
C LYS A 214 20.02 5.08 10.78
N ALA A 215 18.74 5.36 11.00
CA ALA A 215 18.13 5.42 12.33
C ALA A 215 18.07 4.05 13.04
N ALA A 216 18.22 2.95 12.30
CA ALA A 216 18.25 1.60 12.81
C ALA A 216 19.68 1.06 13.08
N GLU A 217 20.73 1.81 12.72
CA GLU A 217 22.11 1.41 12.98
C GLU A 217 22.35 1.15 14.49
N GLY A 218 22.96 0.03 14.80
CA GLY A 218 23.22 -0.39 16.19
C GLY A 218 21.99 -0.88 16.97
N LYS A 219 20.81 -0.90 16.37
CA LYS A 219 19.57 -1.41 16.99
C LYS A 219 19.25 -2.81 16.50
N THR A 220 18.67 -3.65 17.37
CA THR A 220 18.25 -5.00 17.03
C THR A 220 16.85 -4.95 16.36
N PRO A 221 16.71 -5.40 15.10
CA PRO A 221 15.41 -5.51 14.48
C PRO A 221 14.52 -6.53 15.18
N ILE A 222 13.21 -6.28 15.20
CA ILE A 222 12.24 -7.29 15.64
C ILE A 222 11.99 -8.30 14.50
N ASP A 223 11.59 -9.51 14.85
CA ASP A 223 11.02 -10.45 13.88
C ASP A 223 9.55 -10.04 13.61
N MET A 224 9.34 -9.27 12.54
CA MET A 224 8.02 -8.76 12.15
C MET A 224 7.02 -9.87 11.80
N PHE A 225 7.49 -11.09 11.56
CA PHE A 225 6.68 -12.23 11.16
C PHE A 225 6.44 -13.22 12.30
N ASN A 226 7.06 -13.02 13.46
CA ASN A 226 6.77 -13.80 14.67
C ASN A 226 5.44 -13.34 15.28
N THR A 227 4.36 -14.09 14.97
CA THR A 227 3.01 -13.74 15.39
C THR A 227 2.82 -13.82 16.90
N GLN A 228 3.53 -14.71 17.59
CA GLN A 228 3.45 -14.84 19.08
C GLN A 228 4.09 -13.63 19.76
N ASP A 229 5.31 -13.24 19.34
CA ASP A 229 5.99 -12.07 19.88
C ASP A 229 5.22 -10.79 19.59
N ASN A 230 4.65 -10.68 18.39
CA ASN A 230 3.86 -9.51 18.01
C ASN A 230 2.55 -9.41 18.80
N ALA A 231 1.86 -10.52 19.08
CA ALA A 231 0.70 -10.54 19.96
C ALA A 231 1.06 -10.11 21.39
N ALA A 232 2.18 -10.64 21.94
CA ALA A 232 2.68 -10.25 23.25
C ALA A 232 3.08 -8.77 23.33
N ARG A 233 3.64 -8.19 22.24
CA ARG A 233 3.96 -6.75 22.15
C ARG A 233 2.69 -5.91 22.18
N LEU A 234 1.68 -6.32 21.42
CA LEU A 234 0.39 -5.64 21.37
C LEU A 234 -0.29 -5.66 22.73
N SER A 235 -0.38 -6.82 23.40
CA SER A 235 -0.93 -6.95 24.76
C SER A 235 -0.22 -6.01 25.76
N ARG A 236 1.10 -5.98 25.76
CA ARG A 236 1.85 -5.06 26.65
C ARG A 236 1.57 -3.60 26.38
N ALA A 237 1.43 -3.23 25.11
CA ALA A 237 1.18 -1.85 24.70
C ALA A 237 -0.26 -1.38 24.99
N THR A 238 -1.22 -2.30 25.07
CA THR A 238 -2.64 -2.00 25.35
C THR A 238 -3.04 -2.25 26.83
N GLY A 239 -2.15 -2.80 27.64
CA GLY A 239 -2.42 -3.09 29.04
C GLY A 239 -3.30 -4.31 29.28
N HIS A 240 -3.30 -5.29 28.34
CA HIS A 240 -4.06 -6.55 28.43
C HIS A 240 -3.11 -7.75 28.47
#